data_00edb97d441ad6a5177383ac83642748
#
_entry.id   00edb97d441ad6a5177383ac83642748
#
_cell.length_a   1.000
_cell.length_b   1.000
_cell.length_c   1.000
_cell.angle_alpha   90.00
_cell.angle_beta   90.00
_cell.angle_gamma   90.00
#
_symmetry.space_group_name_H-M   'P 1'
#
loop_
_entity.id
_entity.type
_entity.pdbx_description
1 polymer ?
#
loop_
_entity_poly.entity_id
_entity_poly.type
_entity_poly.pdbx_seq_one_letter_code
_entity_poly.pdbx_strand_id
1 'polypeptide(L)'
;MAVAGRSDESVWIRQAQEIRKQMTDSLIDSAFTYLPEGVKHDEIELIKRKLKRRRLELEAVASQYYRLLQRTPVVAGTNQSDYFLIERQAPDRTILRIYDPETGDCRLEQQFSGRETKELWLYGLAGNDTFEVK
;
A
#
# COMPACT_ATOMS: atom_id res chain seq x y z
N MET A 1 -16.97 4.48 5.86
CA MET A 1 -15.74 5.22 5.56
C MET A 1 -15.06 4.46 4.41
N ALA A 2 -15.27 4.90 3.18
CA ALA A 2 -14.60 4.29 2.04
C ALA A 2 -13.09 4.45 2.27
N VAL A 3 -12.32 3.37 2.13
CA VAL A 3 -10.86 3.47 2.19
C VAL A 3 -10.42 4.18 0.93
N ALA A 4 -10.42 5.49 1.03
CA ALA A 4 -10.08 6.38 -0.04
C ALA A 4 -8.57 6.48 -0.18
N GLY A 5 -8.18 6.68 -1.39
CA GLY A 5 -6.90 7.31 -1.70
C GLY A 5 -5.74 6.35 -1.57
N ARG A 6 -5.43 5.72 -2.66
CA ARG A 6 -4.09 5.18 -2.87
C ARG A 6 -3.11 6.32 -2.64
N SER A 7 -2.30 6.21 -1.60
CA SER A 7 -1.16 7.08 -1.46
C SER A 7 -0.28 6.90 -2.69
N ASP A 8 0.17 8.00 -3.28
CA ASP A 8 1.09 8.02 -4.39
C ASP A 8 2.43 7.34 -4.01
N GLU A 9 3.16 6.78 -4.97
CA GLU A 9 4.49 6.19 -4.76
C GLU A 9 5.41 7.15 -4.00
N SER A 10 5.31 8.45 -4.28
CA SER A 10 6.07 9.49 -3.58
C SER A 10 5.86 9.51 -2.06
N VAL A 11 4.67 9.17 -1.59
CA VAL A 11 4.37 9.07 -0.15
C VAL A 11 5.11 7.89 0.48
N TRP A 12 5.15 6.75 -0.21
CA TRP A 12 5.88 5.57 0.24
C TRP A 12 7.38 5.81 0.32
N ILE A 13 7.94 6.44 -0.73
CA ILE A 13 9.36 6.81 -0.77
C ILE A 13 9.68 7.80 0.36
N ARG A 14 8.86 8.83 0.57
CA ARG A 14 9.07 9.81 1.64
C ARG A 14 9.03 9.17 3.03
N GLN A 15 8.12 8.23 3.28
CA GLN A 15 8.08 7.50 4.54
C GLN A 15 9.33 6.62 4.74
N ALA A 16 9.78 5.96 3.67
CA ALA A 16 11.02 5.19 3.71
C ALA A 16 12.25 6.07 4.01
N GLN A 17 12.32 7.26 3.42
CA GLN A 17 13.36 8.25 3.68
C GLN A 17 13.35 8.71 5.14
N GLU A 18 12.18 8.98 5.69
CA GLU A 18 12.04 9.40 7.09
C GLU A 18 12.49 8.28 8.05
N ILE A 19 12.07 7.04 7.82
CA ILE A 19 12.53 5.88 8.59
C ILE A 19 14.04 5.73 8.49
N ARG A 20 14.59 5.81 7.27
CA ARG A 20 16.04 5.72 7.04
C ARG A 20 16.82 6.79 7.79
N LYS A 21 16.30 8.02 7.84
CA LYS A 21 16.91 9.15 8.53
C LYS A 21 16.92 8.96 10.05
N GLN A 22 15.82 8.43 10.60
CA GLN A 22 15.70 8.18 12.04
C GLN A 22 16.49 6.95 12.48
N MET A 23 16.57 5.90 11.66
CA MET A 23 17.29 4.66 11.95
C MET A 23 18.79 4.83 11.64
N THR A 24 19.51 5.58 12.44
CA THR A 24 20.95 5.83 12.27
C THR A 24 21.79 4.59 12.58
N ASP A 25 23.06 4.56 12.11
CA ASP A 25 24.00 3.49 12.45
C ASP A 25 24.23 3.41 13.96
N SER A 26 24.31 4.57 14.63
CA SER A 26 24.43 4.64 16.09
C SER A 26 23.22 4.05 16.80
N LEU A 27 22.00 4.28 16.29
CA LEU A 27 20.79 3.69 16.86
C LEU A 27 20.80 2.17 16.70
N ILE A 28 21.20 1.66 15.54
CA ILE A 28 21.34 0.23 15.30
C ILE A 28 22.37 -0.37 16.25
N ASP A 29 23.56 0.25 16.38
CA ASP A 29 24.59 -0.24 17.27
C ASP A 29 24.15 -0.25 18.73
N SER A 30 23.47 0.80 19.20
CA SER A 30 22.98 0.91 20.57
C SER A 30 21.88 -0.11 20.91
N ALA A 31 21.06 -0.51 19.96
CA ALA A 31 20.00 -1.50 20.17
C ALA A 31 20.56 -2.87 20.60
N PHE A 32 21.81 -3.16 20.27
CA PHE A 32 22.47 -4.43 20.59
C PHE A 32 23.28 -4.39 21.90
N THR A 33 23.30 -3.27 22.64
CA THR A 33 24.04 -3.18 23.91
C THR A 33 23.33 -3.91 25.08
N TYR A 34 22.04 -4.20 24.94
CA TYR A 34 21.22 -4.84 25.97
C TYR A 34 20.95 -6.33 25.72
N LEU A 35 21.75 -6.98 24.89
CA LEU A 35 21.58 -8.40 24.63
C LEU A 35 22.03 -9.24 25.83
N PRO A 36 21.35 -10.39 26.10
CA PRO A 36 21.76 -11.31 27.14
C PRO A 36 23.17 -11.85 26.95
N GLU A 37 23.84 -12.20 28.04
CA GLU A 37 25.09 -12.94 28.00
C GLU A 37 24.88 -14.29 27.29
N GLY A 38 25.79 -14.64 26.38
CA GLY A 38 25.74 -15.90 25.63
C GLY A 38 25.41 -15.75 24.14
N VAL A 39 25.00 -14.56 23.67
CA VAL A 39 24.87 -14.31 22.24
C VAL A 39 26.26 -14.11 21.63
N LYS A 40 26.59 -14.86 20.58
CA LYS A 40 27.89 -14.78 19.94
C LYS A 40 28.12 -13.43 19.27
N HIS A 41 29.28 -12.83 19.54
CA HIS A 41 29.64 -11.52 19.01
C HIS A 41 29.61 -11.48 17.48
N ASP A 42 30.07 -12.52 16.80
CA ASP A 42 30.11 -12.61 15.34
C ASP A 42 28.70 -12.59 14.72
N GLU A 43 27.73 -13.21 15.40
CA GLU A 43 26.32 -13.21 14.96
C GLU A 43 25.71 -11.82 15.10
N ILE A 44 26.03 -11.11 16.19
CA ILE A 44 25.59 -9.72 16.42
C ILE A 44 26.11 -8.81 15.31
N GLU A 45 27.42 -8.87 15.03
CA GLU A 45 28.03 -8.04 14.00
C GLU A 45 27.48 -8.36 12.59
N LEU A 46 27.17 -9.62 12.31
CA LEU A 46 26.50 -10.00 11.06
C LEU A 46 25.12 -9.38 10.96
N ILE A 47 24.31 -9.41 12.02
CA ILE A 47 22.96 -8.83 12.05
C ILE A 47 23.02 -7.31 11.89
N LYS A 48 23.91 -6.62 12.65
CA LYS A 48 24.11 -5.17 12.51
C LYS A 48 24.44 -4.77 11.08
N ARG A 49 25.37 -5.45 10.45
CA ARG A 49 25.75 -5.19 9.06
C ARG A 49 24.60 -5.38 8.09
N LYS A 50 23.80 -6.45 8.27
CA LYS A 50 22.60 -6.69 7.47
C LYS A 50 21.54 -5.60 7.66
N LEU A 51 21.29 -5.14 8.90
CA LEU A 51 20.35 -4.08 9.19
C LEU A 51 20.80 -2.73 8.59
N LYS A 52 22.08 -2.37 8.75
CA LYS A 52 22.64 -1.16 8.15
C LYS A 52 22.51 -1.17 6.62
N ARG A 53 22.76 -2.31 5.98
CA ARG A 53 22.57 -2.47 4.54
C ARG A 53 21.10 -2.34 4.14
N ARG A 54 20.19 -3.06 4.81
CA ARG A 54 18.74 -3.00 4.51
C ARG A 54 18.17 -1.60 4.68
N ARG A 55 18.67 -0.84 5.66
CA ARG A 55 18.31 0.55 5.84
C ARG A 55 18.59 1.40 4.59
N LEU A 56 19.72 1.18 3.94
CA LEU A 56 20.08 1.90 2.70
C LEU A 56 19.17 1.53 1.52
N GLU A 57 18.57 0.35 1.55
CA GLU A 57 17.70 -0.18 0.50
C GLU A 57 16.21 0.16 0.71
N LEU A 58 15.83 0.82 1.81
CA LEU A 58 14.42 1.05 2.19
C LEU A 58 13.61 1.76 1.10
N GLU A 59 14.17 2.75 0.42
CA GLU A 59 13.48 3.49 -0.63
C GLU A 59 13.18 2.59 -1.84
N ALA A 60 14.15 1.78 -2.25
CA ALA A 60 13.98 0.83 -3.34
C ALA A 60 12.95 -0.25 -2.99
N VAL A 61 12.98 -0.76 -1.75
CA VAL A 61 12.01 -1.73 -1.24
C VAL A 61 10.62 -1.13 -1.18
N ALA A 62 10.47 0.11 -0.71
CA ALA A 62 9.18 0.81 -0.65
C ALA A 62 8.57 0.97 -2.05
N SER A 63 9.38 1.37 -3.04
CA SER A 63 8.97 1.49 -4.44
C SER A 63 8.53 0.13 -5.02
N GLN A 64 9.31 -0.93 -4.80
CA GLN A 64 8.96 -2.27 -5.26
C GLN A 64 7.68 -2.78 -4.62
N TYR A 65 7.50 -2.57 -3.32
CA TYR A 65 6.30 -2.98 -2.59
C TYR A 65 5.07 -2.20 -3.05
N TYR A 66 5.21 -0.88 -3.26
CA TYR A 66 4.17 -0.07 -3.86
C TYR A 66 3.70 -0.65 -5.19
N ARG A 67 4.62 -0.93 -6.12
CA ARG A 67 4.31 -1.52 -7.43
C ARG A 67 3.63 -2.88 -7.32
N LEU A 68 4.04 -3.71 -6.35
CA LEU A 68 3.41 -5.00 -6.09
C LEU A 68 1.94 -4.82 -5.69
N LEU A 69 1.65 -3.89 -4.78
CA LEU A 69 0.29 -3.58 -4.34
C LEU A 69 -0.57 -2.97 -5.47
N GLN A 70 0.05 -2.26 -6.42
CA GLN A 70 -0.65 -1.71 -7.58
C GLN A 70 -1.14 -2.79 -8.56
N ARG A 71 -0.56 -3.99 -8.52
CA ARG A 71 -0.96 -5.09 -9.42
C ARG A 71 -2.34 -5.65 -9.10
N THR A 72 -2.70 -5.69 -7.81
CA THR A 72 -3.97 -6.25 -7.34
C THR A 72 -4.58 -5.33 -6.27
N PRO A 73 -5.08 -4.15 -6.66
CA PRO A 73 -5.71 -3.24 -5.72
C PRO A 73 -7.01 -3.82 -5.17
N VAL A 74 -7.24 -3.56 -3.90
CA VAL A 74 -8.45 -3.90 -3.19
C VAL A 74 -9.23 -2.61 -2.91
N VAL A 75 -10.49 -2.58 -3.31
CA VAL A 75 -11.40 -1.47 -3.01
C VAL A 75 -12.63 -2.03 -2.30
N ALA A 76 -12.92 -1.49 -1.14
CA ALA A 76 -14.09 -1.85 -0.36
C ALA A 76 -15.11 -0.72 -0.38
N GLY A 77 -16.39 -1.08 -0.47
CA GLY A 77 -17.52 -0.20 -0.26
C GLY A 77 -17.73 0.14 1.22
N THR A 78 -18.96 0.43 1.56
CA THR A 78 -19.39 0.79 2.92
C THR A 78 -20.20 -0.34 3.56
N ASN A 79 -20.71 -0.12 4.76
CA ASN A 79 -21.69 -1.03 5.38
C ASN A 79 -23.14 -0.70 4.99
N GLN A 80 -23.34 0.18 4.00
CA GLN A 80 -24.63 0.53 3.40
C GLN A 80 -24.65 0.03 1.97
N SER A 81 -25.78 0.15 1.29
CA SER A 81 -25.85 -0.16 -0.13
C SER A 81 -24.96 0.77 -0.95
N ASP A 82 -24.17 0.19 -1.84
CA ASP A 82 -23.26 0.90 -2.73
C ASP A 82 -23.52 0.50 -4.19
N TYR A 83 -23.34 1.47 -5.09
CA TYR A 83 -23.40 1.22 -6.52
C TYR A 83 -22.00 1.40 -7.13
N PHE A 84 -21.40 0.28 -7.55
CA PHE A 84 -20.09 0.22 -8.17
C PHE A 84 -20.24 0.28 -9.68
N LEU A 85 -19.73 1.34 -10.31
CA LEU A 85 -19.64 1.48 -11.75
C LEU A 85 -18.21 1.33 -12.21
N ILE A 86 -17.94 0.30 -13.00
CA ILE A 86 -16.63 -0.02 -13.58
C ILE A 86 -16.67 0.27 -15.08
N GLU A 87 -15.96 1.30 -15.53
CA GLU A 87 -15.95 1.68 -16.95
C GLU A 87 -14.56 1.48 -17.57
N ARG A 88 -14.53 0.71 -18.65
CA ARG A 88 -13.32 0.55 -19.44
C ARG A 88 -13.28 1.59 -20.56
N GLN A 89 -12.52 2.68 -20.37
CA GLN A 89 -12.49 3.81 -21.29
C GLN A 89 -11.45 3.68 -22.42
N ALA A 90 -10.42 2.85 -22.22
CA ALA A 90 -9.37 2.60 -23.20
C ALA A 90 -8.77 1.21 -22.94
N PRO A 91 -7.98 0.64 -23.86
CA PRO A 91 -7.43 -0.69 -23.66
C PRO A 91 -6.66 -0.89 -22.35
N ASP A 92 -6.09 0.20 -21.82
CA ASP A 92 -5.27 0.19 -20.61
C ASP A 92 -5.79 1.08 -19.47
N ARG A 93 -7.02 1.63 -19.59
CA ARG A 93 -7.59 2.51 -18.56
C ARG A 93 -8.96 2.02 -18.10
N THR A 94 -9.10 1.80 -16.80
CA THR A 94 -10.36 1.48 -16.13
C THR A 94 -10.66 2.55 -15.09
N ILE A 95 -11.89 3.05 -15.05
CA ILE A 95 -12.38 3.96 -14.02
C ILE A 95 -13.38 3.19 -13.16
N LEU A 96 -13.18 3.24 -11.85
CA LEU A 96 -14.13 2.77 -10.84
C LEU A 96 -14.76 3.98 -10.18
N ARG A 97 -16.09 4.00 -10.12
CA ARG A 97 -16.86 4.93 -9.28
C ARG A 97 -17.73 4.17 -8.32
N ILE A 98 -17.83 4.66 -7.11
CA ILE A 98 -18.76 4.15 -6.10
C ILE A 98 -19.73 5.26 -5.74
N TYR A 99 -21.02 5.00 -5.90
CA TYR A 99 -22.07 5.95 -5.61
C TYR A 99 -22.91 5.46 -4.44
N ASP A 100 -23.48 6.42 -3.73
CA ASP A 100 -24.63 6.19 -2.88
C ASP A 100 -25.87 6.01 -3.77
N PRO A 101 -26.55 4.85 -3.76
CA PRO A 101 -27.70 4.63 -4.62
C PRO A 101 -28.93 5.44 -4.21
N GLU A 102 -29.02 5.94 -2.96
CA GLU A 102 -30.15 6.72 -2.47
C GLU A 102 -30.01 8.21 -2.82
N THR A 103 -28.80 8.77 -2.65
CA THR A 103 -28.55 10.19 -2.90
C THR A 103 -27.96 10.48 -4.28
N GLY A 104 -27.35 9.48 -4.93
CA GLY A 104 -26.61 9.63 -6.18
C GLY A 104 -25.21 10.24 -6.01
N ASP A 105 -24.80 10.49 -4.78
CA ASP A 105 -23.48 11.10 -4.51
C ASP A 105 -22.34 10.14 -4.84
N CYS A 106 -21.32 10.64 -5.54
CA CYS A 106 -20.10 9.89 -5.82
C CYS A 106 -19.21 9.88 -4.56
N ARG A 107 -19.09 8.71 -3.94
CA ARG A 107 -18.25 8.49 -2.74
C ARG A 107 -16.78 8.27 -3.08
N LEU A 108 -16.51 7.68 -4.24
CA LEU A 108 -15.17 7.37 -4.72
C LEU A 108 -15.10 7.42 -6.25
N GLU A 109 -14.07 8.05 -6.78
CA GLU A 109 -13.66 7.88 -8.18
C GLU A 109 -12.16 7.54 -8.21
N GLN A 110 -11.81 6.46 -8.90
CA GLN A 110 -10.43 6.01 -9.01
C GLN A 110 -10.12 5.47 -10.40
N GLN A 111 -8.95 5.81 -10.94
CA GLN A 111 -8.44 5.29 -12.20
C GLN A 111 -7.39 4.21 -11.98
N PHE A 112 -7.41 3.21 -12.85
CA PHE A 112 -6.46 2.11 -12.88
C PHE A 112 -5.85 1.97 -14.27
N SER A 113 -4.53 1.80 -14.33
CA SER A 113 -3.80 1.51 -15.56
C SER A 113 -3.68 0.00 -15.74
N GLY A 114 -4.08 -0.53 -16.87
CA GLY A 114 -3.92 -1.95 -17.21
C GLY A 114 -2.46 -2.39 -17.35
N ARG A 115 -1.52 -1.45 -17.44
CA ARG A 115 -0.08 -1.76 -17.39
C ARG A 115 0.38 -2.13 -15.99
N GLU A 116 -0.18 -1.46 -14.97
CA GLU A 116 0.17 -1.64 -13.56
C GLU A 116 -0.77 -2.60 -12.85
N THR A 117 -2.08 -2.45 -13.08
CA THR A 117 -3.14 -3.23 -12.43
C THR A 117 -3.51 -4.44 -13.29
N LYS A 118 -3.39 -5.64 -12.73
CA LYS A 118 -3.74 -6.91 -13.39
C LYS A 118 -5.13 -7.38 -12.99
N GLU A 119 -5.47 -7.19 -11.73
CA GLU A 119 -6.75 -7.55 -11.14
C GLU A 119 -7.25 -6.41 -10.27
N LEU A 120 -8.55 -6.22 -10.18
CA LEU A 120 -9.21 -5.28 -9.30
C LEU A 120 -10.20 -6.06 -8.42
N TRP A 121 -9.95 -6.07 -7.12
CA TRP A 121 -10.80 -6.76 -6.18
C TRP A 121 -11.74 -5.77 -5.51
N LEU A 122 -13.04 -6.00 -5.68
CA LEU A 122 -14.11 -5.15 -5.15
C LEU A 122 -14.89 -5.92 -4.09
N TYR A 123 -15.08 -5.28 -2.93
CA TYR A 123 -15.86 -5.81 -1.82
C TYR A 123 -16.99 -4.85 -1.48
N GLY A 124 -18.25 -5.30 -1.60
CA GLY A 124 -19.42 -4.52 -1.20
C GLY A 124 -19.51 -4.34 0.32
N LEU A 125 -19.09 -5.33 1.10
CA LEU A 125 -19.23 -5.48 2.55
C LEU A 125 -20.67 -5.80 2.97
N ALA A 126 -21.39 -4.85 3.59
CA ALA A 126 -22.76 -5.04 4.01
C ALA A 126 -23.71 -4.14 3.19
N GLY A 127 -24.98 -4.47 3.17
CA GLY A 127 -25.99 -3.78 2.36
C GLY A 127 -26.36 -4.57 1.09
N ASN A 128 -27.12 -3.92 0.22
CA ASN A 128 -27.48 -4.46 -1.08
C ASN A 128 -26.67 -3.73 -2.16
N ASP A 129 -25.53 -4.32 -2.52
CA ASP A 129 -24.60 -3.70 -3.45
C ASP A 129 -24.90 -4.09 -4.89
N THR A 130 -24.67 -3.14 -5.79
CA THR A 130 -24.81 -3.33 -7.23
C THR A 130 -23.50 -3.10 -7.91
N PHE A 131 -23.11 -4.02 -8.81
CA PHE A 131 -21.88 -3.93 -9.62
C PHE A 131 -22.26 -3.87 -11.09
N GLU A 132 -21.92 -2.78 -11.76
CA GLU A 132 -22.12 -2.60 -13.20
C GLU A 132 -20.77 -2.42 -13.90
N VAL A 133 -20.59 -3.18 -15.00
CA VAL A 133 -19.38 -3.11 -15.83
C VAL A 133 -19.75 -2.65 -17.25
N LYS A 134 -19.08 -1.61 -17.74
CA LYS A 134 -19.26 -1.03 -19.11
C LYS A 134 -17.97 -1.04 -19.89
#